data_c6a2863138d5783378f3a407e1bf5bee
#
_entry.id   c6a2863138d5783378f3a407e1bf5bee
#
_cell.length_a   1.000
_cell.length_b   1.000
_cell.length_c   1.000
_cell.angle_alpha   90.00
_cell.angle_beta   90.00
_cell.angle_gamma   90.00
#
_symmetry.space_group_name_H-M   'P 1'
#
loop_
_entity.id
_entity.type
_entity.pdbx_description
1 polymer ?
#
loop_
_entity_poly.entity_id
_entity_poly.type
_entity_poly.pdbx_seq_one_letter_code
_entity_poly.pdbx_strand_id
1 'polypeptide(L)'
;VADHYTAAYVEDTDRLGIPRPDVEPKATETIAEIIDLVRELIGRGHAYEADGSVYFKVRSFSEYGKLSGQRIDELEEGVRIDAEPGKADPLDFAVWKAAKPGEPSWESPWGEGRPGWHIECSAMGLRYLGAGFDVHGGGQDLIFPHHENEIAQSEAAGLPFAKVWM
;
A
#
# COMPACT_ATOMS: atom_id res chain seq x y z
N VAL A 1 -9.19 -20.25 -0.36
CA VAL A 1 -10.00 -19.31 0.44
C VAL A 1 -10.32 -18.08 -0.41
N ALA A 2 -9.33 -17.34 -0.93
CA ALA A 2 -9.55 -16.11 -1.71
C ALA A 2 -10.50 -16.31 -2.89
N ASP A 3 -10.27 -17.31 -3.76
CA ASP A 3 -11.12 -17.55 -4.93
C ASP A 3 -12.57 -17.85 -4.57
N HIS A 4 -12.81 -18.53 -3.44
CA HIS A 4 -14.17 -18.79 -2.96
C HIS A 4 -14.90 -17.49 -2.61
N TYR A 5 -14.25 -16.60 -1.85
CA TYR A 5 -14.89 -15.34 -1.46
C TYR A 5 -14.97 -14.33 -2.60
N THR A 6 -14.03 -14.38 -3.56
CA THR A 6 -14.15 -13.60 -4.80
C THR A 6 -15.39 -14.02 -5.58
N ALA A 7 -15.64 -15.32 -5.72
CA ALA A 7 -16.83 -15.81 -6.40
C ALA A 7 -18.12 -15.42 -5.66
N ALA A 8 -18.13 -15.51 -4.32
CA ALA A 8 -19.29 -15.08 -3.52
C ALA A 8 -19.55 -13.57 -3.64
N TYR A 9 -18.50 -12.74 -3.57
CA TYR A 9 -18.62 -11.30 -3.79
C TYR A 9 -19.26 -10.97 -5.16
N VAL A 10 -18.77 -11.66 -6.19
CA VAL A 10 -19.27 -11.53 -7.55
C VAL A 10 -20.75 -11.87 -7.63
N GLU A 11 -21.18 -13.00 -7.06
CA GLU A 11 -22.58 -13.42 -7.02
C GLU A 11 -23.47 -12.41 -6.28
N ASP A 12 -23.00 -11.93 -5.12
CA ASP A 12 -23.78 -11.00 -4.29
C ASP A 12 -23.94 -9.63 -4.96
N THR A 13 -22.89 -9.11 -5.60
CA THR A 13 -22.95 -7.83 -6.34
C THR A 13 -23.86 -7.93 -7.56
N ASP A 14 -23.83 -9.05 -8.29
CA ASP A 14 -24.74 -9.30 -9.42
C ASP A 14 -26.22 -9.35 -8.95
N ARG A 15 -26.49 -10.01 -7.82
CA ARG A 15 -27.84 -10.07 -7.23
C ARG A 15 -28.35 -8.70 -6.76
N LEU A 16 -27.45 -7.81 -6.36
CA LEU A 16 -27.77 -6.42 -6.00
C LEU A 16 -27.93 -5.51 -7.22
N GLY A 17 -27.65 -6.01 -8.43
CA GLY A 17 -27.70 -5.21 -9.65
C GLY A 17 -26.58 -4.17 -9.76
N ILE A 18 -25.46 -4.39 -9.09
CA ILE A 18 -24.29 -3.51 -9.16
C ILE A 18 -23.56 -3.81 -10.49
N PRO A 19 -23.35 -2.81 -11.35
CA PRO A 19 -22.60 -3.00 -12.59
C PRO A 19 -21.17 -3.43 -12.29
N ARG A 20 -20.65 -4.34 -13.12
CA ARG A 20 -19.24 -4.75 -13.03
C ARG A 20 -18.33 -3.57 -13.36
N PRO A 21 -17.21 -3.39 -12.64
CA PRO A 21 -16.19 -2.46 -13.05
C PRO A 21 -15.49 -2.95 -14.33
N ASP A 22 -14.87 -2.04 -15.07
CA ASP A 22 -14.10 -2.38 -16.28
C ASP A 22 -12.89 -3.26 -15.98
N VAL A 23 -12.29 -3.10 -14.80
CA VAL A 23 -11.14 -3.87 -14.34
C VAL A 23 -11.33 -4.26 -12.88
N GLU A 24 -11.12 -5.53 -12.56
CA GLU A 24 -11.07 -6.08 -11.20
C GLU A 24 -9.67 -6.65 -10.94
N PRO A 25 -8.70 -5.80 -10.56
CA PRO A 25 -7.30 -6.24 -10.43
C PRO A 25 -7.10 -7.13 -9.20
N LYS A 26 -6.13 -8.04 -9.30
CA LYS A 26 -5.67 -8.85 -8.18
C LYS A 26 -4.24 -8.46 -7.82
N ALA A 27 -3.96 -8.27 -6.53
CA ALA A 27 -2.61 -7.99 -6.06
C ALA A 27 -1.59 -9.06 -6.49
N THR A 28 -2.01 -10.31 -6.54
CA THR A 28 -1.18 -11.45 -7.00
C THR A 28 -0.79 -11.39 -8.48
N GLU A 29 -1.46 -10.57 -9.28
CA GLU A 29 -1.18 -10.36 -10.70
C GLU A 29 -0.38 -9.08 -10.96
N THR A 30 0.02 -8.37 -9.88
CA THR A 30 0.74 -7.08 -9.93
C THR A 30 2.04 -7.06 -9.13
N ILE A 31 2.58 -8.23 -8.80
CA ILE A 31 3.79 -8.36 -7.97
C ILE A 31 5.00 -7.67 -8.60
N ALA A 32 5.15 -7.75 -9.91
CA ALA A 32 6.26 -7.11 -10.62
C ALA A 32 6.23 -5.59 -10.47
N GLU A 33 5.07 -4.98 -10.67
CA GLU A 33 4.86 -3.53 -10.53
C GLU A 33 5.03 -3.07 -9.08
N ILE A 34 4.62 -3.90 -8.12
CA ILE A 34 4.85 -3.62 -6.69
C ILE A 34 6.35 -3.61 -6.40
N ILE A 35 7.11 -4.60 -6.88
CA ILE A 35 8.56 -4.66 -6.69
C ILE A 35 9.24 -3.45 -7.34
N ASP A 36 8.82 -3.05 -8.53
CA ASP A 36 9.38 -1.89 -9.22
C ASP A 36 9.09 -0.58 -8.46
N LEU A 37 7.88 -0.41 -7.92
CA LEU A 37 7.54 0.75 -7.10
C LEU A 37 8.38 0.77 -5.81
N VAL A 38 8.56 -0.36 -5.14
CA VAL A 38 9.41 -0.45 -3.95
C VAL A 38 10.88 -0.13 -4.27
N ARG A 39 11.41 -0.60 -5.41
CA ARG A 39 12.77 -0.23 -5.87
C ARG A 39 12.91 1.27 -6.08
N GLU A 40 11.91 1.90 -6.69
CA GLU A 40 11.90 3.35 -6.90
C GLU A 40 11.93 4.10 -5.57
N LEU A 41 11.14 3.67 -4.58
CA LEU A 41 11.12 4.25 -3.24
C LEU A 41 12.49 4.12 -2.55
N ILE A 42 13.15 2.97 -2.66
CA ILE A 42 14.51 2.77 -2.13
C ILE A 42 15.50 3.67 -2.86
N GLY A 43 15.45 3.69 -4.19
CA GLY A 43 16.34 4.50 -5.02
C GLY A 43 16.25 6.00 -4.72
N ARG A 44 15.08 6.48 -4.33
CA ARG A 44 14.85 7.87 -3.91
C ARG A 44 15.11 8.15 -2.43
N GLY A 45 15.43 7.12 -1.64
CA GLY A 45 15.72 7.25 -0.21
C GLY A 45 14.50 7.31 0.70
N HIS A 46 13.30 7.00 0.16
CA HIS A 46 12.03 6.96 0.92
C HIS A 46 11.72 5.59 1.51
N ALA A 47 12.49 4.56 1.19
CA ALA A 47 12.38 3.24 1.79
C ALA A 47 13.76 2.64 2.09
N TYR A 48 13.80 1.64 2.96
CA TYR A 48 15.02 0.92 3.33
C TYR A 48 14.73 -0.55 3.60
N GLU A 49 15.74 -1.39 3.35
CA GLU A 49 15.72 -2.81 3.64
C GLU A 49 16.15 -3.09 5.09
N ALA A 50 15.47 -4.00 5.75
CA ALA A 50 15.85 -4.56 7.04
C ALA A 50 15.32 -5.99 7.18
N ASP A 51 16.22 -6.95 7.45
CA ASP A 51 15.91 -8.36 7.71
C ASP A 51 15.00 -9.01 6.64
N GLY A 52 15.26 -8.71 5.35
CA GLY A 52 14.47 -9.24 4.22
C GLY A 52 13.10 -8.57 4.03
N SER A 53 12.77 -7.60 4.85
CA SER A 53 11.61 -6.71 4.68
C SER A 53 12.05 -5.35 4.16
N VAL A 54 11.11 -4.60 3.57
CA VAL A 54 11.35 -3.20 3.17
C VAL A 54 10.31 -2.30 3.85
N TYR A 55 10.79 -1.23 4.46
CA TYR A 55 9.96 -0.27 5.17
C TYR A 55 10.00 1.10 4.49
N PHE A 56 8.85 1.75 4.40
CA PHE A 56 8.74 3.14 3.99
C PHE A 56 9.12 4.05 5.16
N LYS A 57 9.96 5.05 4.88
CA LYS A 57 10.42 6.06 5.84
C LYS A 57 9.40 7.19 5.93
N VAL A 58 8.48 7.15 6.87
CA VAL A 58 7.41 8.15 7.01
C VAL A 58 7.96 9.57 7.10
N ARG A 59 9.00 9.80 7.90
CA ARG A 59 9.61 11.13 8.07
C ARG A 59 10.35 11.66 6.85
N SER A 60 10.59 10.84 5.84
CA SER A 60 11.20 11.28 4.58
C SER A 60 10.19 11.96 3.64
N PHE A 61 8.90 11.78 3.89
CA PHE A 61 7.84 12.41 3.12
C PHE A 61 7.20 13.55 3.90
N SER A 62 7.59 14.79 3.60
CA SER A 62 7.22 15.99 4.36
C SER A 62 5.72 16.30 4.38
N GLU A 63 4.97 15.79 3.40
CA GLU A 63 3.52 16.01 3.29
C GLU A 63 2.68 14.90 3.92
N TYR A 64 3.32 13.98 4.68
CA TYR A 64 2.59 12.91 5.34
C TYR A 64 1.55 13.47 6.32
N GLY A 65 0.32 12.99 6.19
CA GLY A 65 -0.83 13.48 6.96
C GLY A 65 -1.69 14.53 6.24
N LYS A 66 -1.37 14.88 4.98
CA LYS A 66 -2.10 15.91 4.24
C LYS A 66 -3.56 15.56 3.94
N LEU A 67 -3.90 14.28 3.81
CA LEU A 67 -5.27 13.82 3.61
C LEU A 67 -6.01 13.66 4.94
N SER A 68 -5.39 13.00 5.89
CA SER A 68 -5.99 12.66 7.19
C SER A 68 -6.01 13.82 8.19
N GLY A 69 -5.19 14.84 7.96
CA GLY A 69 -4.98 15.93 8.94
C GLY A 69 -4.12 15.49 10.14
N GLN A 70 -3.55 14.29 10.12
CA GLN A 70 -2.71 13.78 11.19
C GLN A 70 -1.33 14.45 11.17
N ARG A 71 -0.83 14.81 12.34
CA ARG A 71 0.53 15.33 12.50
C ARG A 71 1.45 14.23 12.99
N ILE A 72 2.62 14.10 12.35
CA ILE A 72 3.61 13.06 12.68
C ILE A 72 3.97 13.12 14.18
N ASP A 73 4.15 14.32 14.73
CA ASP A 73 4.52 14.51 16.14
C ASP A 73 3.43 14.02 17.12
N GLU A 74 2.16 14.11 16.72
CA GLU A 74 1.01 13.66 17.52
C GLU A 74 0.77 12.15 17.40
N LEU A 75 1.19 11.54 16.30
CA LEU A 75 1.09 10.10 16.10
C LEU A 75 1.99 9.30 17.06
N GLU A 76 3.14 9.86 17.48
CA GLU A 76 4.04 9.21 18.43
C GLU A 76 3.41 9.02 19.83
N GLU A 77 2.53 9.94 20.24
CA GLU A 77 1.89 9.90 21.56
C GLU A 77 0.71 8.93 21.63
N GLY A 78 0.08 8.60 20.50
CA GLY A 78 -1.21 7.90 20.44
C GLY A 78 -1.18 6.47 19.91
N VAL A 79 -0.15 6.06 19.21
CA VAL A 79 -0.12 4.75 18.55
C VAL A 79 0.56 3.72 19.44
N ARG A 80 -0.16 2.64 19.81
CA ARG A 80 0.45 1.38 20.25
C ARG A 80 1.19 0.80 19.05
N ILE A 81 2.44 1.21 18.91
CA ILE A 81 3.30 0.68 17.87
C ILE A 81 3.90 -0.59 18.43
N ASP A 82 3.43 -1.73 17.95
CA ASP A 82 4.16 -2.97 18.13
C ASP A 82 5.53 -2.78 17.49
N ALA A 83 6.57 -2.84 18.29
CA ALA A 83 7.93 -2.74 17.83
C ALA A 83 8.22 -3.96 16.92
N GLU A 84 7.97 -3.82 15.62
CA GLU A 84 8.43 -4.81 14.67
C GLU A 84 9.96 -4.74 14.60
N PRO A 85 10.66 -5.87 14.81
CA PRO A 85 12.11 -5.92 14.64
C PRO A 85 12.50 -5.38 13.26
N GLY A 86 13.55 -4.56 13.18
CA GLY A 86 14.05 -4.02 11.92
C GLY A 86 13.55 -2.63 11.54
N LYS A 87 12.51 -2.09 12.17
CA LYS A 87 12.08 -0.70 11.95
C LYS A 87 13.08 0.29 12.55
N ALA A 88 13.50 1.28 11.75
CA ALA A 88 14.34 2.39 12.19
C ALA A 88 13.52 3.45 12.96
N ASP A 89 12.26 3.64 12.59
CA ASP A 89 11.31 4.54 13.26
C ASP A 89 9.98 3.79 13.48
N PRO A 90 9.35 3.94 14.63
CA PRO A 90 8.07 3.30 14.92
C PRO A 90 6.96 3.60 13.90
N LEU A 91 6.96 4.78 13.31
CA LEU A 91 5.96 5.20 12.32
C LEU A 91 6.17 4.56 10.95
N ASP A 92 7.36 4.01 10.66
CA ASP A 92 7.63 3.38 9.38
C ASP A 92 6.71 2.17 9.17
N PHE A 93 6.28 1.95 7.95
CA PHE A 93 5.40 0.85 7.62
C PHE A 93 5.97 -0.04 6.52
N ALA A 94 5.66 -1.33 6.58
CA ALA A 94 6.17 -2.30 5.62
C ALA A 94 5.53 -2.13 4.25
N VAL A 95 6.36 -1.99 3.21
CA VAL A 95 5.96 -2.06 1.79
C VAL A 95 6.25 -3.43 1.19
N TRP A 96 7.23 -4.16 1.77
CA TRP A 96 7.50 -5.57 1.50
C TRP A 96 7.78 -6.29 2.81
N LYS A 97 7.19 -7.45 3.02
CA LYS A 97 7.36 -8.25 4.25
C LYS A 97 8.08 -9.55 3.91
N ALA A 98 9.14 -9.86 4.63
CA ALA A 98 9.83 -11.14 4.52
C ALA A 98 8.87 -12.32 4.71
N ALA A 99 9.07 -13.39 3.97
CA ALA A 99 8.24 -14.57 4.02
C ALA A 99 8.20 -15.21 5.41
N LYS A 100 7.01 -15.67 5.80
CA LYS A 100 6.83 -16.50 6.99
C LYS A 100 6.36 -17.90 6.59
N PRO A 101 6.72 -18.94 7.34
CA PRO A 101 6.27 -20.30 7.04
C PRO A 101 4.75 -20.39 6.87
N GLY A 102 4.31 -20.96 5.73
CA GLY A 102 2.89 -21.16 5.44
C GLY A 102 2.14 -19.96 4.85
N GLU A 103 2.79 -18.80 4.68
CA GLU A 103 2.23 -17.67 3.94
C GLU A 103 2.58 -17.74 2.46
N PRO A 104 1.72 -17.24 1.56
CA PRO A 104 2.10 -17.02 0.16
C PRO A 104 3.30 -16.08 0.08
N SER A 105 4.26 -16.40 -0.79
CA SER A 105 5.45 -15.57 -1.00
C SER A 105 5.84 -15.52 -2.47
N TRP A 106 6.59 -14.50 -2.84
CA TRP A 106 7.14 -14.25 -4.16
C TRP A 106 8.60 -13.87 -4.05
N GLU A 107 9.38 -14.23 -5.05
CA GLU A 107 10.78 -13.82 -5.16
C GLU A 107 10.88 -12.31 -5.35
N SER A 108 11.83 -11.68 -4.65
CA SER A 108 12.15 -10.26 -4.79
C SER A 108 13.66 -10.03 -4.62
N PRO A 109 14.17 -8.83 -4.94
CA PRO A 109 15.58 -8.49 -4.68
C PRO A 109 15.98 -8.56 -3.21
N TRP A 110 15.01 -8.48 -2.30
CA TRP A 110 15.21 -8.51 -0.84
C TRP A 110 15.00 -9.89 -0.23
N GLY A 111 14.74 -10.89 -1.07
CA GLY A 111 14.43 -12.26 -0.70
C GLY A 111 12.95 -12.60 -0.92
N GLU A 112 12.58 -13.83 -0.56
CA GLU A 112 11.19 -14.26 -0.61
C GLU A 112 10.33 -13.46 0.38
N GLY A 113 9.17 -13.01 -0.07
CA GLY A 113 8.28 -12.20 0.74
C GLY A 113 6.94 -11.91 0.07
N ARG A 114 6.21 -10.99 0.65
CA ARG A 114 4.92 -10.54 0.14
C ARG A 114 4.75 -9.03 0.28
N PRO A 115 3.89 -8.41 -0.53
CA PRO A 115 3.60 -6.99 -0.40
C PRO A 115 3.09 -6.61 1.00
N GLY A 116 3.38 -5.38 1.41
CA GLY A 116 2.58 -4.69 2.41
C GLY A 116 1.20 -4.36 1.83
N TRP A 117 0.20 -4.20 2.69
CA TRP A 117 -1.17 -3.95 2.23
C TRP A 117 -1.32 -2.69 1.38
N HIS A 118 -0.69 -1.59 1.79
CA HIS A 118 -0.90 -0.29 1.15
C HIS A 118 -0.27 -0.19 -0.25
N ILE A 119 0.86 -0.84 -0.48
CA ILE A 119 1.58 -0.79 -1.76
C ILE A 119 0.82 -1.52 -2.88
N GLU A 120 -0.01 -2.49 -2.53
CA GLU A 120 -0.85 -3.21 -3.48
C GLU A 120 -1.78 -2.24 -4.23
N CYS A 121 -2.50 -1.40 -3.48
CA CYS A 121 -3.42 -0.42 -4.05
C CYS A 121 -2.69 0.68 -4.82
N SER A 122 -1.57 1.17 -4.31
CA SER A 122 -0.74 2.14 -5.03
C SER A 122 -0.29 1.61 -6.39
N ALA A 123 0.27 0.39 -6.43
CA ALA A 123 0.74 -0.21 -7.67
C ALA A 123 -0.39 -0.52 -8.64
N MET A 124 -1.51 -1.06 -8.16
CA MET A 124 -2.68 -1.34 -9.01
C MET A 124 -3.29 -0.06 -9.56
N GLY A 125 -3.48 0.97 -8.75
CA GLY A 125 -3.98 2.27 -9.19
C GLY A 125 -3.10 2.88 -10.28
N LEU A 126 -1.79 2.91 -10.08
CA LEU A 126 -0.82 3.42 -11.07
C LEU A 126 -0.82 2.59 -12.35
N ARG A 127 -0.90 1.26 -12.26
CA ARG A 127 -0.90 0.38 -13.44
C ARG A 127 -2.15 0.56 -14.32
N TYR A 128 -3.33 0.56 -13.72
CA TYR A 128 -4.58 0.51 -14.48
C TYR A 128 -5.19 1.87 -14.78
N LEU A 129 -4.94 2.87 -13.96
CA LEU A 129 -5.48 4.21 -14.09
C LEU A 129 -4.42 5.25 -14.47
N GLY A 130 -3.14 4.92 -14.26
CA GLY A 130 -2.03 5.87 -14.47
C GLY A 130 -1.86 6.86 -13.33
N ALA A 131 -0.79 7.64 -13.39
CA ALA A 131 -0.52 8.68 -12.40
C ALA A 131 -1.52 9.84 -12.52
N GLY A 132 -1.99 10.35 -11.38
CA GLY A 132 -2.92 11.48 -11.35
C GLY A 132 -4.33 11.14 -11.83
N PHE A 133 -4.80 9.95 -11.54
CA PHE A 133 -6.19 9.55 -11.86
C PHE A 133 -7.21 10.40 -11.09
N ASP A 134 -8.48 10.36 -11.53
CA ASP A 134 -9.44 11.39 -11.11
C ASP A 134 -9.98 11.17 -9.70
N VAL A 135 -10.45 9.97 -9.37
CA VAL A 135 -11.16 9.71 -8.11
C VAL A 135 -10.66 8.42 -7.45
N HIS A 136 -10.40 8.50 -6.15
CA HIS A 136 -10.18 7.36 -5.27
C HIS A 136 -11.29 7.31 -4.21
N GLY A 137 -12.02 6.22 -4.15
CA GLY A 137 -13.09 6.01 -3.18
C GLY A 137 -12.71 4.98 -2.12
N GLY A 138 -13.19 5.18 -0.90
CA GLY A 138 -12.99 4.22 0.18
C GLY A 138 -13.72 4.59 1.46
N GLY A 139 -13.74 3.68 2.42
CA GLY A 139 -14.34 3.93 3.72
C GLY A 139 -13.60 5.01 4.50
N GLN A 140 -14.31 5.78 5.31
CA GLN A 140 -13.72 6.82 6.15
C GLN A 140 -12.68 6.27 7.13
N ASP A 141 -12.83 5.03 7.55
CA ASP A 141 -11.89 4.28 8.40
C ASP A 141 -10.56 3.97 7.69
N LEU A 142 -10.52 4.03 6.36
CA LEU A 142 -9.31 3.81 5.57
C LEU A 142 -8.50 5.09 5.32
N ILE A 143 -9.05 6.28 5.59
CA ILE A 143 -8.33 7.55 5.40
C ILE A 143 -6.95 7.47 6.09
N PHE A 144 -6.91 6.96 7.31
CA PHE A 144 -5.67 6.73 8.04
C PHE A 144 -5.66 5.32 8.64
N PRO A 145 -4.56 4.56 8.44
CA PRO A 145 -3.34 4.95 7.72
C PRO A 145 -3.36 4.61 6.20
N HIS A 146 -4.36 3.87 5.69
CA HIS A 146 -4.30 3.23 4.37
C HIS A 146 -4.16 4.22 3.22
N HIS A 147 -5.11 5.15 3.06
CA HIS A 147 -5.07 6.13 1.97
C HIS A 147 -3.90 7.11 2.10
N GLU A 148 -3.56 7.52 3.31
CA GLU A 148 -2.38 8.36 3.56
C GLU A 148 -1.10 7.66 3.11
N ASN A 149 -0.97 6.37 3.38
CA ASN A 149 0.17 5.56 2.97
C ASN A 149 0.22 5.36 1.45
N GLU A 150 -0.93 5.23 0.78
CA GLU A 150 -0.99 5.16 -0.69
C GLU A 150 -0.46 6.44 -1.34
N ILE A 151 -0.89 7.61 -0.84
CA ILE A 151 -0.39 8.91 -1.28
C ILE A 151 1.13 8.99 -1.07
N ALA A 152 1.59 8.68 0.14
CA ALA A 152 3.00 8.77 0.47
C ALA A 152 3.87 7.89 -0.44
N GLN A 153 3.45 6.65 -0.71
CA GLN A 153 4.16 5.74 -1.61
C GLN A 153 4.23 6.27 -3.04
N SER A 154 3.12 6.73 -3.58
CA SER A 154 3.05 7.17 -4.97
C SER A 154 3.80 8.49 -5.17
N GLU A 155 3.57 9.49 -4.32
CA GLU A 155 4.18 10.80 -4.48
C GLU A 155 5.66 10.81 -4.12
N ALA A 156 6.10 10.02 -3.13
CA ALA A 156 7.52 9.82 -2.86
C ALA A 156 8.26 9.15 -4.03
N ALA A 157 7.57 8.33 -4.82
CA ALA A 157 8.08 7.80 -6.08
C ALA A 157 8.05 8.83 -7.23
N GLY A 158 7.57 10.06 -6.99
CA GLY A 158 7.48 11.13 -7.98
C GLY A 158 6.27 11.04 -8.90
N LEU A 159 5.26 10.26 -8.51
CA LEU A 159 4.05 10.01 -9.30
C LEU A 159 2.84 10.60 -8.56
N PRO A 160 2.14 11.61 -9.11
CA PRO A 160 0.90 12.09 -8.51
C PRO A 160 -0.11 10.94 -8.39
N PHE A 161 -0.85 10.90 -7.28
CA PHE A 161 -1.85 9.87 -7.05
C PHE A 161 -3.25 10.36 -7.43
N ALA A 162 -4.30 10.13 -6.62
CA ALA A 162 -5.66 10.56 -6.95
C ALA A 162 -5.85 12.08 -6.77
N LYS A 163 -6.66 12.70 -7.64
CA LYS A 163 -7.02 14.13 -7.56
C LYS A 163 -8.11 14.40 -6.54
N VAL A 164 -9.06 13.48 -6.41
CA VAL A 164 -10.25 13.59 -5.54
C VAL A 164 -10.38 12.32 -4.69
N TRP A 165 -10.68 12.52 -3.42
CA TRP A 165 -10.92 11.45 -2.43
C TRP A 165 -12.38 11.50 -1.97
N MET A 166 -13.06 10.36 -1.92
CA MET A 166 -14.44 10.28 -1.50
C MET A 166 -14.75 8.96 -0.74
#